data_791084313b20575f97c04735d272879f
#
_entry.id   791084313b20575f97c04735d272879f
#
_cell.length_a   1.000
_cell.length_b   1.000
_cell.length_c   1.000
_cell.angle_alpha   90.00
_cell.angle_beta   90.00
_cell.angle_gamma   90.00
#
_symmetry.space_group_name_H-M   'P 1'
#
loop_
_entity.id
_entity.type
_entity.pdbx_description
1 polymer ?
#
loop_
_entity_poly.entity_id
_entity_poly.type
_entity_poly.pdbx_seq_one_letter_code
_entity_poly.pdbx_strand_id
1 'polypeptide(L)'
;MNNLSDRLFIATFSEAALGAAKDFSVGIEINHTCISEGLDPSNRDRLLTEIRSDIAAAGISSPKKLFLHGPFTEIHPAAIDYRMRELAAERLNQAYEVCAALGINRMVVHTGWLPFIYFKEWQAEKGAVFWQSFMADKPDDFRIYVENVLDDEPYMLLDMMKRIDDPRIKLCLDIGHAHAMTQAEITVEKWIELLGQHIGHFHLHNNDGSGDTHAAFDCGTMDICGILQLIGICCDRDVTMTIEARDARSCLSWLKAHDFI
;
A
#
# COMPACT_ATOMS: atom_id res chain seq x y z
N MET A 1 8.85 -6.44 19.24
CA MET A 1 9.07 -6.68 17.77
C MET A 1 10.56 -6.55 17.49
N ASN A 2 11.16 -7.37 16.61
CA ASN A 2 12.56 -7.14 16.20
C ASN A 2 12.64 -5.84 15.40
N ASN A 3 13.81 -5.20 15.36
CA ASN A 3 14.07 -3.96 14.63
C ASN A 3 13.38 -3.93 13.24
N LEU A 4 12.61 -2.87 12.96
CA LEU A 4 11.82 -2.71 11.75
C LEU A 4 12.59 -2.11 10.56
N SER A 5 13.82 -1.58 10.75
CA SER A 5 14.55 -0.78 9.75
C SER A 5 14.67 -1.43 8.37
N ASP A 6 14.76 -2.77 8.31
CA ASP A 6 14.86 -3.50 7.03
C ASP A 6 13.52 -3.69 6.32
N ARG A 7 12.42 -3.46 7.01
CA ARG A 7 11.05 -3.67 6.54
C ARG A 7 10.25 -2.37 6.44
N LEU A 8 10.91 -1.23 6.68
CA LEU A 8 10.30 0.08 6.73
C LEU A 8 10.62 0.88 5.46
N PHE A 9 9.60 1.57 4.96
CA PHE A 9 9.63 2.41 3.78
C PHE A 9 9.00 3.77 4.09
N ILE A 10 9.23 4.76 3.23
CA ILE A 10 8.59 6.06 3.26
C ILE A 10 7.95 6.32 1.90
N ALA A 11 6.70 6.79 1.89
CA ALA A 11 6.06 7.26 0.67
C ALA A 11 6.75 8.52 0.13
N THR A 12 7.03 8.55 -1.17
CA THR A 12 7.79 9.67 -1.78
C THR A 12 7.03 10.99 -1.79
N PHE A 13 5.73 10.99 -1.53
CA PHE A 13 4.96 12.24 -1.36
C PHE A 13 5.17 12.92 0.00
N SER A 14 5.73 12.22 1.01
CA SER A 14 6.03 12.79 2.32
C SER A 14 7.08 13.90 2.23
N GLU A 15 6.97 14.91 3.08
CA GLU A 15 7.93 16.02 3.12
C GLU A 15 9.36 15.52 3.40
N ALA A 16 10.31 15.94 2.59
CA ALA A 16 11.72 15.55 2.69
C ALA A 16 11.96 14.02 2.72
N ALA A 17 11.07 13.21 2.12
CA ALA A 17 11.08 11.74 2.14
C ALA A 17 12.45 11.16 1.79
N LEU A 18 13.06 11.59 0.68
CA LEU A 18 14.34 11.04 0.18
C LEU A 18 15.49 11.27 1.15
N GLY A 19 15.56 12.47 1.75
CA GLY A 19 16.53 12.79 2.79
C GLY A 19 16.34 11.95 4.05
N ALA A 20 15.07 11.77 4.48
CA ALA A 20 14.74 10.95 5.63
C ALA A 20 15.06 9.47 5.37
N ALA A 21 14.74 8.93 4.19
CA ALA A 21 15.06 7.56 3.82
C ALA A 21 16.58 7.29 3.89
N LYS A 22 17.40 8.24 3.39
CA LYS A 22 18.85 8.17 3.46
C LYS A 22 19.38 8.20 4.89
N ASP A 23 18.91 9.16 5.70
CA ASP A 23 19.41 9.37 7.06
C ASP A 23 19.09 8.20 7.99
N PHE A 24 17.94 7.56 7.80
CA PHE A 24 17.50 6.41 8.61
C PHE A 24 17.77 5.05 7.94
N SER A 25 18.32 5.03 6.72
CA SER A 25 18.61 3.81 5.96
C SER A 25 17.39 2.92 5.71
N VAL A 26 16.21 3.51 5.53
CA VAL A 26 14.97 2.82 5.19
C VAL A 26 14.69 2.85 3.68
N GLY A 27 13.70 2.08 3.22
CA GLY A 27 13.28 2.07 1.82
C GLY A 27 12.39 3.25 1.44
N ILE A 28 12.00 3.30 0.15
CA ILE A 28 10.99 4.23 -0.34
C ILE A 28 9.89 3.49 -1.08
N GLU A 29 8.67 4.00 -0.97
CA GLU A 29 7.55 3.66 -1.83
C GLU A 29 7.31 4.80 -2.81
N ILE A 30 7.39 4.46 -4.11
CA ILE A 30 7.41 5.42 -5.21
C ILE A 30 5.97 5.72 -5.60
N ASN A 31 5.53 6.98 -5.43
CA ASN A 31 4.16 7.42 -5.70
C ASN A 31 4.00 8.14 -7.06
N HIS A 32 5.02 8.21 -7.89
CA HIS A 32 4.98 8.86 -9.21
C HIS A 32 3.97 8.25 -10.18
N THR A 33 3.56 7.01 -9.94
CA THR A 33 2.64 6.24 -10.79
C THR A 33 1.18 6.29 -10.35
N CYS A 34 0.88 7.01 -9.27
CA CYS A 34 -0.48 7.11 -8.70
C CYS A 34 -1.51 7.68 -9.69
N ILE A 35 -1.08 8.57 -10.60
CA ILE A 35 -1.92 9.15 -11.66
C ILE A 35 -1.56 8.50 -12.99
N SER A 36 -2.55 7.86 -13.61
CA SER A 36 -2.38 7.04 -14.81
C SER A 36 -1.81 7.78 -16.03
N GLU A 37 -2.08 9.10 -16.16
CA GLU A 37 -1.56 9.91 -17.27
C GLU A 37 -0.02 9.90 -17.36
N GLY A 38 0.66 9.82 -16.22
CA GLY A 38 2.11 9.71 -16.14
C GLY A 38 2.66 8.42 -16.76
N LEU A 39 1.84 7.39 -16.86
CA LEU A 39 2.19 6.07 -17.40
C LEU A 39 2.06 5.97 -18.92
N ASP A 40 1.51 6.98 -19.59
CA ASP A 40 1.39 6.97 -21.04
C ASP A 40 2.77 6.79 -21.71
N PRO A 41 2.85 6.03 -22.83
CA PRO A 41 4.12 5.73 -23.50
C PRO A 41 4.97 6.97 -23.81
N SER A 42 4.33 8.11 -24.11
CA SER A 42 5.00 9.40 -24.36
C SER A 42 5.69 10.00 -23.11
N ASN A 43 5.27 9.62 -21.91
CA ASN A 43 5.79 10.13 -20.63
C ASN A 43 6.79 9.19 -19.96
N ARG A 44 6.86 7.95 -20.40
CA ARG A 44 7.57 6.85 -19.73
C ARG A 44 9.05 7.13 -19.47
N ASP A 45 9.79 7.63 -20.45
CA ASP A 45 11.23 7.89 -20.29
C ASP A 45 11.51 9.00 -19.29
N ARG A 46 10.65 10.02 -19.29
CA ARG A 46 10.71 11.10 -18.28
C ARG A 46 10.42 10.55 -16.90
N LEU A 47 9.32 9.80 -16.74
CA LEU A 47 8.93 9.17 -15.47
C LEU A 47 10.05 8.28 -14.91
N LEU A 48 10.63 7.40 -15.71
CA LEU A 48 11.74 6.54 -15.29
C LEU A 48 12.98 7.33 -14.88
N THR A 49 13.25 8.46 -15.56
CA THR A 49 14.37 9.34 -15.22
C THR A 49 14.16 10.01 -13.87
N GLU A 50 12.98 10.55 -13.62
CA GLU A 50 12.59 11.16 -12.35
C GLU A 50 12.69 10.14 -11.20
N ILE A 51 12.11 8.96 -11.35
CA ILE A 51 12.17 7.90 -10.33
C ILE A 51 13.62 7.48 -10.03
N ARG A 52 14.46 7.29 -11.07
CA ARG A 52 15.88 6.96 -10.86
C ARG A 52 16.65 8.05 -10.12
N SER A 53 16.31 9.30 -10.39
CA SER A 53 16.87 10.45 -9.65
C SER A 53 16.51 10.39 -8.17
N ASP A 54 15.26 10.09 -7.84
CA ASP A 54 14.78 9.97 -6.46
C ASP A 54 15.41 8.77 -5.72
N ILE A 55 15.51 7.62 -6.38
CA ILE A 55 16.21 6.45 -5.85
C ILE A 55 17.68 6.80 -5.49
N ALA A 56 18.36 7.52 -6.38
CA ALA A 56 19.73 7.97 -6.15
C ALA A 56 19.82 8.98 -5.00
N ALA A 57 18.91 9.96 -4.94
CA ALA A 57 18.83 10.94 -3.87
C ALA A 57 18.57 10.31 -2.49
N ALA A 58 17.73 9.25 -2.44
CA ALA A 58 17.51 8.46 -1.25
C ALA A 58 18.70 7.55 -0.87
N GLY A 59 19.74 7.46 -1.71
CA GLY A 59 20.90 6.62 -1.47
C GLY A 59 20.62 5.12 -1.55
N ILE A 60 19.58 4.71 -2.26
CA ILE A 60 19.16 3.31 -2.36
C ILE A 60 19.90 2.63 -3.50
N SER A 61 20.56 1.51 -3.19
CA SER A 61 21.31 0.68 -4.15
C SER A 61 20.67 -0.70 -4.38
N SER A 62 19.66 -1.08 -3.60
CA SER A 62 19.02 -2.39 -3.67
C SER A 62 17.54 -2.26 -4.01
N PRO A 63 17.04 -2.97 -5.04
CA PRO A 63 15.61 -3.00 -5.34
C PRO A 63 14.74 -3.51 -4.18
N LYS A 64 15.33 -4.26 -3.24
CA LYS A 64 14.64 -4.72 -2.03
C LYS A 64 14.20 -3.59 -1.10
N LYS A 65 14.74 -2.39 -1.26
CA LYS A 65 14.36 -1.17 -0.54
C LYS A 65 13.40 -0.29 -1.35
N LEU A 66 12.75 -0.85 -2.38
CA LEU A 66 11.80 -0.15 -3.24
C LEU A 66 10.46 -0.84 -3.25
N PHE A 67 9.40 -0.04 -3.18
CA PHE A 67 8.03 -0.37 -3.53
C PHE A 67 7.58 0.57 -4.65
N LEU A 68 6.61 0.15 -5.44
CA LEU A 68 5.87 1.03 -6.34
C LEU A 68 4.43 1.12 -5.84
N HIS A 69 3.90 2.32 -5.68
CA HIS A 69 2.47 2.53 -5.55
C HIS A 69 1.87 2.62 -6.95
N GLY A 70 1.00 1.69 -7.30
CA GLY A 70 0.33 1.64 -8.60
C GLY A 70 -0.67 2.79 -8.80
N PRO A 71 -1.19 2.98 -10.02
CA PRO A 71 -2.22 3.96 -10.27
C PRO A 71 -3.51 3.58 -9.54
N PHE A 72 -4.19 4.57 -8.99
CA PHE A 72 -5.43 4.36 -8.27
C PHE A 72 -6.58 5.25 -8.74
N THR A 73 -6.27 6.43 -9.28
CA THR A 73 -7.30 7.34 -9.76
C THR A 73 -8.06 6.70 -10.93
N GLU A 74 -9.37 6.50 -10.74
CA GLU A 74 -10.28 5.90 -11.75
C GLU A 74 -9.94 4.44 -12.10
N ILE A 75 -9.20 3.74 -11.25
CA ILE A 75 -8.89 2.33 -11.39
C ILE A 75 -9.89 1.50 -10.60
N HIS A 76 -10.81 0.84 -11.30
CA HIS A 76 -11.92 0.07 -10.70
C HIS A 76 -11.87 -1.39 -11.14
N PRO A 77 -11.13 -2.26 -10.45
CA PRO A 77 -10.95 -3.68 -10.78
C PRO A 77 -12.25 -4.48 -10.84
N ALA A 78 -13.24 -4.09 -10.05
CA ALA A 78 -14.56 -4.73 -10.00
C ALA A 78 -15.66 -3.94 -10.73
N ALA A 79 -15.30 -3.00 -11.60
CA ALA A 79 -16.28 -2.23 -12.38
C ALA A 79 -17.30 -3.16 -13.10
N ILE A 80 -18.57 -2.74 -13.16
CA ILE A 80 -19.62 -3.51 -13.83
C ILE A 80 -19.34 -3.55 -15.34
N ASP A 81 -18.96 -2.41 -15.92
CA ASP A 81 -18.57 -2.36 -17.33
C ASP A 81 -17.21 -3.04 -17.52
N TYR A 82 -17.17 -4.05 -18.40
CA TYR A 82 -15.93 -4.80 -18.68
C TYR A 82 -14.84 -3.92 -19.29
N ARG A 83 -15.17 -2.87 -20.05
CA ARG A 83 -14.19 -1.94 -20.64
C ARG A 83 -13.45 -1.14 -19.57
N MET A 84 -14.13 -0.81 -18.47
CA MET A 84 -13.47 -0.16 -17.33
C MET A 84 -12.47 -1.11 -16.66
N ARG A 85 -12.81 -2.41 -16.57
CA ARG A 85 -11.87 -3.41 -16.07
C ARG A 85 -10.68 -3.62 -17.02
N GLU A 86 -10.90 -3.61 -18.34
CA GLU A 86 -9.83 -3.67 -19.34
C GLU A 86 -8.91 -2.46 -19.23
N LEU A 87 -9.45 -1.25 -19.09
CA LEU A 87 -8.66 -0.04 -18.86
C LEU A 87 -7.86 -0.13 -17.56
N ALA A 88 -8.48 -0.58 -16.47
CA ALA A 88 -7.79 -0.79 -15.20
C ALA A 88 -6.61 -1.76 -15.34
N ALA A 89 -6.80 -2.89 -16.04
CA ALA A 89 -5.74 -3.86 -16.30
C ALA A 89 -4.63 -3.26 -17.17
N GLU A 90 -4.97 -2.47 -18.20
CA GLU A 90 -3.98 -1.77 -19.04
C GLU A 90 -3.10 -0.83 -18.20
N ARG A 91 -3.72 0.05 -17.38
CA ARG A 91 -2.99 1.01 -16.53
C ARG A 91 -2.11 0.32 -15.48
N LEU A 92 -2.61 -0.74 -14.86
CA LEU A 92 -1.81 -1.54 -13.93
C LEU A 92 -0.66 -2.28 -14.63
N ASN A 93 -0.84 -2.75 -15.86
CA ASN A 93 0.25 -3.33 -16.66
C ASN A 93 1.32 -2.28 -17.01
N GLN A 94 0.95 -1.06 -17.34
CA GLN A 94 1.89 0.04 -17.54
C GLN A 94 2.73 0.32 -16.28
N ALA A 95 2.11 0.29 -15.09
CA ALA A 95 2.82 0.41 -13.81
C ALA A 95 3.73 -0.80 -13.55
N TYR A 96 3.29 -2.01 -13.85
CA TYR A 96 4.14 -3.21 -13.79
C TYR A 96 5.36 -3.09 -14.70
N GLU A 97 5.23 -2.52 -15.89
CA GLU A 97 6.37 -2.27 -16.77
C GLU A 97 7.40 -1.29 -16.17
N VAL A 98 6.94 -0.31 -15.37
CA VAL A 98 7.82 0.55 -14.58
C VAL A 98 8.55 -0.27 -13.50
N CYS A 99 7.82 -1.13 -12.79
CA CYS A 99 8.43 -2.07 -11.85
C CYS A 99 9.53 -2.90 -12.50
N ALA A 100 9.25 -3.53 -13.63
CA ALA A 100 10.19 -4.37 -14.36
C ALA A 100 11.44 -3.58 -14.81
N ALA A 101 11.27 -2.34 -15.32
CA ALA A 101 12.36 -1.48 -15.76
C ALA A 101 13.29 -1.01 -14.61
N LEU A 102 12.81 -1.05 -13.38
CA LEU A 102 13.53 -0.64 -12.15
C LEU A 102 13.97 -1.85 -11.29
N GLY A 103 13.60 -3.08 -11.68
CA GLY A 103 13.87 -4.29 -10.89
C GLY A 103 13.04 -4.36 -9.60
N ILE A 104 11.93 -3.64 -9.51
CA ILE A 104 11.00 -3.66 -8.37
C ILE A 104 10.07 -4.86 -8.54
N ASN A 105 9.92 -5.65 -7.50
CA ASN A 105 9.04 -6.83 -7.53
C ASN A 105 7.84 -6.72 -6.59
N ARG A 106 7.48 -5.50 -6.19
CA ARG A 106 6.39 -5.23 -5.22
C ARG A 106 5.61 -3.99 -5.63
N MET A 107 4.28 -4.11 -5.67
CA MET A 107 3.40 -3.00 -6.03
C MET A 107 2.18 -2.97 -5.11
N VAL A 108 1.90 -1.80 -4.54
CA VAL A 108 0.62 -1.52 -3.86
C VAL A 108 -0.40 -1.12 -4.90
N VAL A 109 -1.64 -1.56 -4.74
CA VAL A 109 -2.78 -1.25 -5.62
C VAL A 109 -4.04 -1.11 -4.76
N HIS A 110 -4.96 -0.21 -5.14
CA HIS A 110 -6.19 -0.01 -4.38
C HIS A 110 -7.27 -1.04 -4.72
N THR A 111 -8.17 -1.33 -3.77
CA THR A 111 -9.38 -2.14 -4.03
C THR A 111 -10.22 -1.55 -5.15
N GLY A 112 -10.22 -0.22 -5.29
CA GLY A 112 -11.08 0.50 -6.22
C GLY A 112 -12.58 0.34 -5.92
N TRP A 113 -12.92 -0.04 -4.68
CA TRP A 113 -14.32 -0.10 -4.26
C TRP A 113 -14.92 1.29 -4.13
N LEU A 114 -16.16 1.44 -4.62
CA LEU A 114 -16.93 2.66 -4.49
C LEU A 114 -18.17 2.39 -3.63
N PRO A 115 -18.23 2.95 -2.41
CA PRO A 115 -19.42 2.88 -1.55
C PRO A 115 -20.67 3.33 -2.30
N PHE A 116 -21.80 2.66 -2.03
CA PHE A 116 -23.10 2.93 -2.64
C PHE A 116 -23.22 2.65 -4.16
N ILE A 117 -22.11 2.37 -4.84
CA ILE A 117 -22.11 2.02 -6.28
C ILE A 117 -21.97 0.51 -6.46
N TYR A 118 -21.02 -0.13 -5.76
CA TYR A 118 -20.81 -1.57 -5.84
C TYR A 118 -21.22 -2.26 -4.55
N PHE A 119 -21.98 -3.35 -4.67
CA PHE A 119 -22.23 -4.24 -3.54
C PHE A 119 -20.95 -4.94 -3.10
N LYS A 120 -20.78 -5.15 -1.80
CA LYS A 120 -19.57 -5.75 -1.23
C LYS A 120 -19.29 -7.16 -1.75
N GLU A 121 -20.34 -7.97 -1.89
CA GLU A 121 -20.23 -9.33 -2.46
C GLU A 121 -19.77 -9.30 -3.92
N TRP A 122 -20.26 -8.34 -4.70
CA TRP A 122 -19.82 -8.12 -6.07
C TRP A 122 -18.34 -7.72 -6.12
N GLN A 123 -17.93 -6.77 -5.27
CA GLN A 123 -16.56 -6.30 -5.18
C GLN A 123 -15.61 -7.43 -4.81
N ALA A 124 -15.96 -8.24 -3.80
CA ALA A 124 -15.16 -9.39 -3.37
C ALA A 124 -15.00 -10.43 -4.49
N GLU A 125 -16.09 -10.80 -5.16
CA GLU A 125 -16.07 -11.77 -6.26
C GLU A 125 -15.28 -11.27 -7.47
N LYS A 126 -15.60 -10.08 -7.96
CA LYS A 126 -15.01 -9.54 -9.20
C LYS A 126 -13.58 -9.05 -8.98
N GLY A 127 -13.29 -8.50 -7.81
CA GLY A 127 -11.93 -8.16 -7.41
C GLY A 127 -11.02 -9.38 -7.37
N ALA A 128 -11.46 -10.48 -6.75
CA ALA A 128 -10.69 -11.73 -6.72
C ALA A 128 -10.37 -12.25 -8.13
N VAL A 129 -11.37 -12.28 -9.03
CA VAL A 129 -11.16 -12.69 -10.43
C VAL A 129 -10.20 -11.76 -11.15
N PHE A 130 -10.35 -10.45 -10.96
CA PHE A 130 -9.49 -9.46 -11.61
C PHE A 130 -8.03 -9.62 -11.18
N TRP A 131 -7.77 -9.67 -9.87
CA TRP A 131 -6.40 -9.76 -9.34
C TRP A 131 -5.69 -11.06 -9.74
N GLN A 132 -6.38 -12.19 -9.72
CA GLN A 132 -5.82 -13.46 -10.20
C GLN A 132 -5.51 -13.40 -11.70
N SER A 133 -6.40 -12.81 -12.51
CA SER A 133 -6.16 -12.62 -13.95
C SER A 133 -4.98 -11.68 -14.21
N PHE A 134 -4.86 -10.59 -13.46
CA PHE A 134 -3.74 -9.65 -13.56
C PHE A 134 -2.39 -10.31 -13.24
N MET A 135 -2.38 -11.20 -12.24
CA MET A 135 -1.16 -11.88 -11.79
C MET A 135 -0.79 -13.12 -12.61
N ALA A 136 -1.67 -13.61 -13.50
CA ALA A 136 -1.48 -14.89 -14.18
C ALA A 136 -0.22 -14.97 -15.06
N ASP A 137 0.22 -13.85 -15.64
CA ASP A 137 1.39 -13.74 -16.51
C ASP A 137 2.60 -13.06 -15.84
N LYS A 138 2.50 -12.73 -14.55
CA LYS A 138 3.59 -12.06 -13.82
C LYS A 138 4.59 -13.07 -13.25
N PRO A 139 5.87 -12.68 -13.09
CA PRO A 139 6.90 -13.55 -12.50
C PRO A 139 6.53 -14.05 -11.09
N ASP A 140 7.05 -15.21 -10.73
CA ASP A 140 6.77 -15.86 -9.43
C ASP A 140 7.23 -15.04 -8.22
N ASP A 141 8.20 -14.16 -8.39
CA ASP A 141 8.70 -13.28 -7.34
C ASP A 141 8.02 -11.91 -7.30
N PHE A 142 7.15 -11.60 -8.26
CA PHE A 142 6.36 -10.36 -8.23
C PHE A 142 5.18 -10.49 -7.27
N ARG A 143 4.90 -9.45 -6.51
CA ARG A 143 3.84 -9.40 -5.49
C ARG A 143 2.99 -8.15 -5.67
N ILE A 144 1.69 -8.28 -5.44
CA ILE A 144 0.80 -7.13 -5.26
C ILE A 144 0.19 -7.12 -3.85
N TYR A 145 -0.07 -5.92 -3.38
CA TYR A 145 -0.69 -5.66 -2.07
C TYR A 145 -1.92 -4.79 -2.29
N VAL A 146 -3.10 -5.39 -2.09
CA VAL A 146 -4.39 -4.72 -2.35
C VAL A 146 -4.79 -3.91 -1.12
N GLU A 147 -4.87 -2.59 -1.29
CA GLU A 147 -5.07 -1.63 -0.21
C GLU A 147 -6.53 -1.27 -0.01
N ASN A 148 -6.97 -1.20 1.26
CA ASN A 148 -8.23 -0.60 1.67
C ASN A 148 -8.15 0.93 1.62
N VAL A 149 -9.16 1.58 1.06
CA VAL A 149 -9.23 3.05 0.97
C VAL A 149 -10.57 3.59 1.50
N LEU A 150 -11.65 3.30 0.79
CA LEU A 150 -13.01 3.67 1.18
C LEU A 150 -13.75 2.51 1.87
N ASP A 151 -13.05 1.44 2.13
CA ASP A 151 -13.57 0.21 2.70
C ASP A 151 -13.99 0.47 4.16
N ASP A 152 -15.28 0.30 4.45
CA ASP A 152 -15.90 0.65 5.74
C ASP A 152 -15.95 -0.53 6.72
N GLU A 153 -15.40 -1.70 6.32
CA GLU A 153 -15.33 -2.90 7.15
C GLU A 153 -14.39 -3.96 6.53
N PRO A 154 -13.78 -4.85 7.34
CA PRO A 154 -12.78 -5.82 6.86
C PRO A 154 -13.37 -7.05 6.15
N TYR A 155 -14.67 -7.32 6.28
CA TYR A 155 -15.26 -8.61 5.86
C TYR A 155 -15.30 -8.78 4.35
N MET A 156 -15.47 -7.69 3.60
CA MET A 156 -15.40 -7.71 2.14
C MET A 156 -14.02 -8.13 1.65
N LEU A 157 -12.95 -7.57 2.25
CA LEU A 157 -11.57 -7.96 1.94
C LEU A 157 -11.29 -9.41 2.34
N LEU A 158 -11.78 -9.85 3.49
CA LEU A 158 -11.65 -11.23 3.94
C LEU A 158 -12.33 -12.20 2.96
N ASP A 159 -13.52 -11.86 2.47
CA ASP A 159 -14.23 -12.67 1.45
C ASP A 159 -13.46 -12.69 0.13
N MET A 160 -12.94 -11.55 -0.32
CA MET A 160 -12.09 -11.47 -1.51
C MET A 160 -10.86 -12.37 -1.38
N MET A 161 -10.13 -12.28 -0.27
CA MET A 161 -8.91 -13.07 -0.06
C MET A 161 -9.17 -14.57 0.06
N LYS A 162 -10.32 -14.99 0.61
CA LYS A 162 -10.73 -16.40 0.61
C LYS A 162 -11.01 -16.98 -0.78
N ARG A 163 -11.29 -16.13 -1.76
CA ARG A 163 -11.53 -16.53 -3.17
C ARG A 163 -10.25 -16.54 -4.00
N ILE A 164 -9.20 -15.89 -3.51
CA ILE A 164 -7.90 -15.79 -4.19
C ILE A 164 -7.06 -17.02 -3.84
N ASP A 165 -6.61 -17.74 -4.87
CA ASP A 165 -5.69 -18.89 -4.76
C ASP A 165 -4.35 -18.54 -5.44
N ASP A 166 -3.74 -17.43 -5.01
CA ASP A 166 -2.41 -17.01 -5.46
C ASP A 166 -1.67 -16.34 -4.28
N PRO A 167 -0.60 -16.96 -3.75
CA PRO A 167 0.13 -16.43 -2.60
C PRO A 167 0.90 -15.13 -2.90
N ARG A 168 1.00 -14.72 -4.17
CA ARG A 168 1.62 -13.46 -4.58
C ARG A 168 0.70 -12.25 -4.39
N ILE A 169 -0.59 -12.50 -4.09
CA ILE A 169 -1.60 -11.48 -3.82
C ILE A 169 -1.82 -11.44 -2.31
N LYS A 170 -1.51 -10.31 -1.70
CA LYS A 170 -1.72 -10.05 -0.27
C LYS A 170 -2.49 -8.73 -0.11
N LEU A 171 -2.85 -8.39 1.12
CA LEU A 171 -3.42 -7.09 1.44
C LEU A 171 -2.31 -6.10 1.85
N CYS A 172 -2.51 -4.84 1.49
CA CYS A 172 -1.96 -3.70 2.18
C CYS A 172 -3.04 -3.17 3.13
N LEU A 173 -2.81 -3.20 4.43
CA LEU A 173 -3.73 -2.54 5.36
C LEU A 173 -3.23 -1.13 5.64
N ASP A 174 -3.94 -0.14 5.10
CA ASP A 174 -3.80 1.24 5.54
C ASP A 174 -4.60 1.43 6.82
N ILE A 175 -3.88 1.69 7.93
CA ILE A 175 -4.49 1.83 9.25
C ILE A 175 -5.23 3.15 9.41
N GLY A 176 -4.78 4.19 8.72
CA GLY A 176 -5.42 5.50 8.76
C GLY A 176 -6.73 5.51 7.98
N HIS A 177 -6.77 4.90 6.79
CA HIS A 177 -8.00 4.67 6.05
C HIS A 177 -8.98 3.83 6.88
N ALA A 178 -8.52 2.71 7.46
CA ALA A 178 -9.36 1.89 8.32
C ALA A 178 -9.92 2.71 9.51
N HIS A 179 -9.12 3.58 10.13
CA HIS A 179 -9.58 4.42 11.24
C HIS A 179 -10.60 5.48 10.82
N ALA A 180 -10.39 6.11 9.64
CA ALA A 180 -11.24 7.20 9.16
C ALA A 180 -12.55 6.72 8.51
N MET A 181 -12.56 5.54 7.87
CA MET A 181 -13.68 5.08 7.04
C MET A 181 -14.57 4.07 7.74
N THR A 182 -14.06 3.37 8.75
CA THR A 182 -14.79 2.27 9.40
C THR A 182 -15.88 2.78 10.36
N GLN A 183 -16.97 2.04 10.46
CA GLN A 183 -18.02 2.29 11.45
C GLN A 183 -17.46 2.16 12.87
N ALA A 184 -17.96 3.00 13.79
CA ALA A 184 -17.41 3.18 15.13
C ALA A 184 -17.28 1.88 15.98
N GLU A 185 -18.01 0.84 15.64
CA GLU A 185 -17.99 -0.45 16.36
C GLU A 185 -16.82 -1.37 15.93
N ILE A 186 -16.12 -1.06 14.84
CA ILE A 186 -15.03 -1.87 14.31
C ILE A 186 -13.73 -1.06 14.38
N THR A 187 -12.81 -1.47 15.25
CA THR A 187 -11.53 -0.79 15.44
C THR A 187 -10.45 -1.28 14.46
N VAL A 188 -9.36 -0.53 14.32
CA VAL A 188 -8.18 -0.92 13.49
C VAL A 188 -7.59 -2.25 13.98
N GLU A 189 -7.58 -2.48 15.30
CA GLU A 189 -7.13 -3.75 15.87
C GLU A 189 -7.98 -4.93 15.36
N LYS A 190 -9.29 -4.70 15.20
CA LYS A 190 -10.18 -5.73 14.67
C LYS A 190 -9.89 -6.05 13.21
N TRP A 191 -9.50 -5.08 12.40
CA TRP A 191 -9.02 -5.30 11.04
C TRP A 191 -7.76 -6.19 11.04
N ILE A 192 -6.79 -5.88 11.89
CA ILE A 192 -5.54 -6.64 12.01
C ILE A 192 -5.81 -8.07 12.48
N GLU A 193 -6.65 -8.27 13.50
CA GLU A 193 -7.02 -9.60 14.00
C GLU A 193 -7.68 -10.47 12.93
N LEU A 194 -8.57 -9.90 12.13
CA LEU A 194 -9.33 -10.64 11.12
C LEU A 194 -8.51 -10.93 9.86
N LEU A 195 -7.67 -10.00 9.43
CA LEU A 195 -6.98 -10.05 8.16
C LEU A 195 -5.51 -10.46 8.26
N GLY A 196 -4.92 -10.52 9.46
CA GLY A 196 -3.48 -10.61 9.71
C GLY A 196 -2.73 -11.63 8.85
N GLN A 197 -3.28 -12.83 8.61
CA GLN A 197 -2.68 -13.85 7.75
C GLN A 197 -2.64 -13.47 6.26
N HIS A 198 -3.53 -12.56 5.85
CA HIS A 198 -3.63 -12.08 4.47
C HIS A 198 -2.84 -10.80 4.23
N ILE A 199 -2.41 -10.11 5.28
CA ILE A 199 -1.66 -8.85 5.17
C ILE A 199 -0.19 -9.15 4.88
N GLY A 200 0.36 -8.47 3.87
CA GLY A 200 1.79 -8.53 3.54
C GLY A 200 2.46 -7.17 3.61
N HIS A 201 1.66 -6.10 3.66
CA HIS A 201 2.14 -4.73 3.75
C HIS A 201 1.20 -3.87 4.59
N PHE A 202 1.72 -2.79 5.17
CA PHE A 202 0.93 -1.78 5.88
C PHE A 202 1.28 -0.38 5.36
N HIS A 203 0.27 0.48 5.29
CA HIS A 203 0.48 1.92 5.29
C HIS A 203 0.21 2.46 6.69
N LEU A 204 1.16 3.27 7.17
CA LEU A 204 1.15 3.78 8.54
C LEU A 204 1.11 5.30 8.55
N HIS A 205 0.03 5.84 9.04
CA HIS A 205 -0.14 7.24 9.43
C HIS A 205 -1.22 7.33 10.50
N ASN A 206 -1.37 8.47 11.14
CA ASN A 206 -2.41 8.67 12.15
C ASN A 206 -3.46 9.68 11.67
N ASN A 207 -4.62 9.68 12.30
CA ASN A 207 -5.68 10.68 12.19
C ASN A 207 -6.57 10.63 13.43
N ASP A 208 -7.58 11.46 13.50
CA ASP A 208 -8.52 11.52 14.63
C ASP A 208 -9.85 10.78 14.37
N GLY A 209 -9.93 10.03 13.29
CA GLY A 209 -11.13 9.30 12.87
C GLY A 209 -12.15 10.16 12.11
N SER A 210 -11.95 11.47 11.98
CA SER A 210 -12.86 12.36 11.24
C SER A 210 -12.57 12.44 9.74
N GLY A 211 -11.38 11.96 9.32
CA GLY A 211 -10.96 11.96 7.92
C GLY A 211 -9.51 11.52 7.75
N ASP A 212 -9.16 11.25 6.51
CA ASP A 212 -7.83 10.81 6.10
C ASP A 212 -6.86 11.98 6.02
N THR A 213 -6.17 12.29 7.13
CA THR A 213 -5.31 13.48 7.25
C THR A 213 -3.82 13.21 7.04
N HIS A 214 -3.39 11.94 6.99
CA HIS A 214 -1.98 11.53 6.93
C HIS A 214 -1.11 12.23 8.00
N ALA A 215 -1.60 12.28 9.24
CA ALA A 215 -0.91 12.90 10.36
C ALA A 215 0.26 12.04 10.87
N ALA A 216 1.21 12.65 11.55
CA ALA A 216 2.29 11.94 12.22
C ALA A 216 1.76 11.04 13.36
N PHE A 217 2.57 10.08 13.81
CA PHE A 217 2.14 9.03 14.76
C PHE A 217 1.62 9.58 16.10
N ASP A 218 2.12 10.73 16.55
CA ASP A 218 1.71 11.42 17.78
C ASP A 218 0.61 12.47 17.56
N CYS A 219 0.12 12.64 16.31
CA CYS A 219 -0.84 13.68 15.92
C CYS A 219 -2.22 13.12 15.55
N GLY A 220 -2.66 12.06 16.23
CA GLY A 220 -3.97 11.43 16.02
C GLY A 220 -4.46 10.71 17.26
N THR A 221 -5.48 9.87 17.12
CA THR A 221 -6.12 9.15 18.23
C THR A 221 -5.79 7.66 18.30
N MET A 222 -5.11 7.09 17.28
CA MET A 222 -4.69 5.69 17.31
C MET A 222 -3.50 5.47 18.23
N ASP A 223 -3.51 4.37 18.99
CA ASP A 223 -2.34 3.86 19.73
C ASP A 223 -1.40 3.11 18.79
N ILE A 224 -0.49 3.84 18.15
CA ILE A 224 0.49 3.28 17.22
C ILE A 224 1.40 2.22 17.87
N CYS A 225 1.77 2.38 19.17
CA CYS A 225 2.53 1.38 19.88
C CYS A 225 1.77 0.05 19.98
N GLY A 226 0.52 0.09 20.44
CA GLY A 226 -0.35 -1.07 20.53
C GLY A 226 -0.57 -1.74 19.17
N ILE A 227 -0.82 -0.94 18.13
CA ILE A 227 -0.99 -1.42 16.75
C ILE A 227 0.28 -2.16 16.26
N LEU A 228 1.46 -1.57 16.40
CA LEU A 228 2.72 -2.22 15.99
C LEU A 228 2.97 -3.53 16.74
N GLN A 229 2.64 -3.59 18.03
CA GLN A 229 2.74 -4.83 18.82
C GLN A 229 1.76 -5.89 18.31
N LEU A 230 0.53 -5.51 18.01
CA LEU A 230 -0.50 -6.42 17.47
C LEU A 230 -0.13 -6.96 16.09
N ILE A 231 0.43 -6.13 15.21
CA ILE A 231 0.99 -6.57 13.92
C ILE A 231 2.03 -7.68 14.14
N GLY A 232 2.90 -7.53 15.13
CA GLY A 232 3.91 -8.54 15.47
C GLY A 232 3.34 -9.87 15.99
N ILE A 233 2.11 -9.89 16.45
CA ILE A 233 1.39 -11.07 16.95
C ILE A 233 0.58 -11.74 15.83
N CYS A 234 -0.13 -10.94 15.04
CA CYS A 234 -1.16 -11.42 14.10
C CYS A 234 -0.64 -11.65 12.67
N CYS A 235 0.46 -11.01 12.28
CA CYS A 235 0.96 -11.05 10.91
C CYS A 235 2.26 -11.84 10.78
N ASP A 236 2.62 -12.17 9.52
CA ASP A 236 3.87 -12.82 9.19
C ASP A 236 5.08 -11.96 9.60
N ARG A 237 6.20 -12.59 9.94
CA ARG A 237 7.39 -11.88 10.42
C ARG A 237 8.08 -10.98 9.38
N ASP A 238 7.82 -11.22 8.11
CA ASP A 238 8.38 -10.50 6.97
C ASP A 238 7.45 -9.39 6.44
N VAL A 239 6.31 -9.15 7.11
CA VAL A 239 5.41 -8.06 6.77
C VAL A 239 6.17 -6.72 6.73
N THR A 240 5.94 -5.94 5.69
CA THR A 240 6.60 -4.65 5.46
C THR A 240 5.65 -3.49 5.75
N MET A 241 6.18 -2.27 5.88
CA MET A 241 5.40 -1.10 6.28
C MET A 241 5.92 0.14 5.55
N THR A 242 5.02 0.95 5.01
CA THR A 242 5.34 2.29 4.49
C THR A 242 4.75 3.35 5.42
N ILE A 243 5.57 4.33 5.79
CA ILE A 243 5.10 5.53 6.47
C ILE A 243 4.50 6.45 5.40
N GLU A 244 3.21 6.73 5.50
CA GLU A 244 2.47 7.63 4.62
C GLU A 244 2.08 8.94 5.30
N ALA A 245 2.59 9.21 6.48
CA ALA A 245 2.43 10.50 7.11
C ALA A 245 3.09 11.63 6.30
N ARG A 246 2.49 12.82 6.28
CA ARG A 246 3.08 14.00 5.62
C ARG A 246 4.46 14.33 6.15
N ASP A 247 4.66 14.22 7.47
CA ASP A 247 5.95 14.32 8.15
C ASP A 247 6.48 12.93 8.55
N ALA A 248 7.01 12.20 7.56
CA ALA A 248 7.60 10.88 7.81
C ALA A 248 8.85 10.94 8.71
N ARG A 249 9.59 12.05 8.72
CA ARG A 249 10.77 12.21 9.59
C ARG A 249 10.39 12.24 11.07
N SER A 250 9.30 12.91 11.44
CA SER A 250 8.74 12.86 12.78
C SER A 250 8.38 11.43 13.18
N CYS A 251 7.70 10.69 12.29
CA CYS A 251 7.36 9.29 12.53
C CYS A 251 8.59 8.39 12.74
N LEU A 252 9.64 8.56 11.93
CA LEU A 252 10.90 7.81 12.10
C LEU A 252 11.60 8.13 13.43
N SER A 253 11.61 9.41 13.82
CA SER A 253 12.14 9.84 15.10
C SER A 253 11.34 9.26 16.26
N TRP A 254 10.02 9.20 16.11
CA TRP A 254 9.12 8.56 17.07
C TRP A 254 9.40 7.06 17.20
N LEU A 255 9.54 6.33 16.07
CA LEU A 255 9.87 4.90 16.08
C LEU A 255 11.20 4.63 16.77
N LYS A 256 12.21 5.50 16.55
CA LYS A 256 13.50 5.40 17.21
C LYS A 256 13.40 5.64 18.71
N ALA A 257 12.63 6.62 19.13
CA ALA A 257 12.42 6.95 20.57
C ALA A 257 11.65 5.84 21.32
N HIS A 258 10.94 4.96 20.60
CA HIS A 258 10.18 3.83 21.17
C HIS A 258 10.83 2.46 20.89
N ASP A 259 12.10 2.42 20.48
CA ASP A 259 12.90 1.20 20.27
C ASP A 259 12.35 0.25 19.18
N PHE A 260 11.63 0.79 18.16
CA PHE A 260 11.19 0.01 17.00
C PHE A 260 12.24 -0.03 15.87
N ILE A 261 13.14 0.96 15.80
CA ILE A 261 14.25 1.04 14.81
C ILE A 261 15.55 1.49 15.45
#